data_7806f53db4fd69261bbd5cf5929ca01a
#
_entry.id   7806f53db4fd69261bbd5cf5929ca01a
#
_cell.length_a   1.000
_cell.length_b   1.000
_cell.length_c   1.000
_cell.angle_alpha   90.00
_cell.angle_beta   90.00
_cell.angle_gamma   90.00
#
_symmetry.space_group_name_H-M   'P 1'
#
loop_
_entity.id
_entity.type
_entity.pdbx_description
1 polymer ?
#
loop_
_entity_poly.entity_id
_entity_poly.type
_entity_poly.pdbx_seq_one_letter_code
_entity_poly.pdbx_strand_id
1 'polypeptide(L)'
;MKISLSPCQGEVELSDPAVTGIFAPEMAKISAQEHTPPWCGYIGRCDGVPMGFGGFKEPLDDNGEVEIGYLTFPRYEGQGVATAIAAEMIAIAKREQVAVVSAHTLAEENASTGVLRRNGFIRDGESHDPDEGTVWRWRLDL
;
A
#
# COMPACT_ATOMS: atom_id res chain seq x y z
N MET A 1 -13.52 -1.44 -11.98
CA MET A 1 -12.96 -0.14 -11.49
C MET A 1 -11.53 -0.01 -11.96
N LYS A 2 -11.21 1.09 -12.58
CA LYS A 2 -9.84 1.36 -13.02
C LYS A 2 -9.20 2.41 -12.13
N ILE A 3 -8.20 1.99 -11.37
CA ILE A 3 -7.43 2.88 -10.48
C ILE A 3 -6.15 3.27 -11.20
N SER A 4 -5.80 4.55 -11.15
CA SER A 4 -4.49 5.04 -11.54
C SER A 4 -3.77 5.58 -10.31
N LEU A 5 -2.46 5.35 -10.24
CA LEU A 5 -1.62 5.84 -9.15
C LEU A 5 -0.88 7.08 -9.60
N SER A 6 -0.95 8.13 -8.79
CA SER A 6 -0.14 9.34 -8.98
C SER A 6 0.73 9.55 -7.74
N PRO A 7 2.03 9.85 -7.91
CA PRO A 7 2.90 10.09 -6.76
C PRO A 7 2.33 11.19 -5.86
N CYS A 8 2.34 10.93 -4.55
CA CYS A 8 1.89 11.90 -3.57
C CYS A 8 2.96 12.98 -3.43
N GLN A 9 2.67 14.20 -3.87
CA GLN A 9 3.63 15.29 -3.97
C GLN A 9 3.52 16.31 -2.83
N GLY A 10 2.93 15.93 -1.70
CA GLY A 10 2.96 16.77 -0.54
C GLY A 10 1.61 17.09 0.07
N GLU A 11 1.60 18.16 0.86
CA GLU A 11 0.56 18.46 1.83
C GLU A 11 -0.80 18.83 1.24
N VAL A 12 -0.85 19.26 -0.02
CA VAL A 12 -2.10 19.75 -0.63
C VAL A 12 -3.13 18.63 -0.77
N GLU A 13 -2.68 17.42 -1.13
CA GLU A 13 -3.58 16.27 -1.24
C GLU A 13 -3.93 15.69 0.13
N LEU A 14 -3.07 15.93 1.12
CA LEU A 14 -3.28 15.51 2.51
C LEU A 14 -4.13 16.49 3.31
N SER A 15 -4.46 17.66 2.75
CA SER A 15 -5.25 18.68 3.43
C SER A 15 -6.77 18.48 3.33
N ASP A 16 -7.22 17.52 2.49
CA ASP A 16 -8.65 17.19 2.39
C ASP A 16 -9.10 16.52 3.69
N PRO A 17 -10.06 17.11 4.44
CA PRO A 17 -10.53 16.51 5.69
C PRO A 17 -11.10 15.10 5.54
N ALA A 18 -11.63 14.75 4.38
CA ALA A 18 -12.12 13.40 4.10
C ALA A 18 -10.98 12.39 4.03
N VAL A 19 -9.77 12.84 3.67
CA VAL A 19 -8.58 12.01 3.55
C VAL A 19 -7.79 12.00 4.86
N THR A 20 -7.66 13.14 5.52
CA THR A 20 -6.76 13.31 6.67
C THR A 20 -7.35 12.90 8.01
N GLY A 21 -8.68 12.74 8.12
CA GLY A 21 -9.35 12.55 9.40
C GLY A 21 -8.91 11.31 10.17
N ILE A 22 -8.82 10.15 9.51
CA ILE A 22 -8.55 8.86 10.17
C ILE A 22 -7.13 8.36 9.87
N PHE A 23 -6.61 8.60 8.68
CA PHE A 23 -5.35 8.02 8.21
C PHE A 23 -4.19 9.01 8.20
N ALA A 24 -4.37 10.22 8.72
CA ALA A 24 -3.34 11.24 8.74
C ALA A 24 -1.99 10.77 9.31
N PRO A 25 -1.94 10.00 10.42
CA PRO A 25 -0.66 9.53 10.96
C PRO A 25 0.10 8.60 10.03
N GLU A 26 -0.59 7.66 9.37
CA GLU A 26 0.02 6.71 8.43
C GLU A 26 0.50 7.42 7.17
N MET A 27 -0.33 8.31 6.64
CA MET A 27 0.02 9.09 5.46
C MET A 27 1.19 10.02 5.75
N ALA A 28 1.23 10.64 6.93
CA ALA A 28 2.34 11.48 7.35
C ALA A 28 3.65 10.70 7.47
N LYS A 29 3.61 9.47 7.99
CA LYS A 29 4.79 8.59 8.06
C LYS A 29 5.36 8.30 6.67
N ILE A 30 4.49 7.99 5.72
CA ILE A 30 4.93 7.65 4.36
C ILE A 30 5.40 8.88 3.60
N SER A 31 4.72 10.02 3.73
CA SER A 31 5.13 11.25 3.07
C SER A 31 6.36 11.90 3.70
N ALA A 32 6.63 11.65 4.99
CA ALA A 32 7.85 12.11 5.66
C ALA A 32 9.09 11.33 5.20
N GLN A 33 8.91 10.15 4.65
CA GLN A 33 9.98 9.37 4.02
C GLN A 33 10.19 9.93 2.62
N GLU A 34 11.09 10.87 2.46
CA GLU A 34 11.40 11.53 1.18
C GLU A 34 11.99 10.55 0.15
N HIS A 35 11.18 9.60 -0.29
CA HIS A 35 11.60 8.63 -1.31
C HIS A 35 11.28 9.15 -2.71
N THR A 36 12.25 8.99 -3.60
CA THR A 36 12.10 9.34 -5.01
C THR A 36 11.24 8.29 -5.72
N PRO A 37 10.28 8.70 -6.58
CA PRO A 37 9.56 7.72 -7.38
C PRO A 37 10.52 6.79 -8.14
N PRO A 38 10.18 5.49 -8.30
CA PRO A 38 8.88 4.88 -8.00
C PRO A 38 8.68 4.47 -6.53
N TRP A 39 9.68 4.59 -5.69
CA TRP A 39 9.67 4.10 -4.32
C TRP A 39 9.09 5.13 -3.34
N CYS A 40 7.85 5.52 -3.57
CA CYS A 40 7.17 6.57 -2.80
C CYS A 40 5.73 6.20 -2.50
N GLY A 41 4.99 7.12 -1.88
CA GLY A 41 3.55 7.03 -1.70
C GLY A 41 2.79 7.50 -2.93
N TYR A 42 1.62 6.94 -3.14
CA TYR A 42 0.75 7.23 -4.29
C TYR A 42 -0.68 7.45 -3.84
N ILE A 43 -1.36 8.37 -4.50
CA ILE A 43 -2.83 8.49 -4.40
C ILE A 43 -3.44 7.61 -5.48
N GLY A 44 -4.36 6.75 -5.09
CA GLY A 44 -5.16 5.95 -6.02
C GLY A 44 -6.40 6.72 -6.43
N ARG A 45 -6.54 6.99 -7.73
CA ARG A 45 -7.65 7.76 -8.30
C ARG A 45 -8.45 6.92 -9.28
N CYS A 46 -9.77 7.11 -9.26
CA CYS A 46 -10.66 6.59 -10.28
C CYS A 46 -11.37 7.78 -10.91
N ASP A 47 -11.19 7.98 -12.23
CA ASP A 47 -11.74 9.13 -12.97
C ASP A 47 -11.36 10.47 -12.30
N GLY A 48 -10.11 10.57 -11.83
CA GLY A 48 -9.60 11.76 -11.17
C GLY A 48 -9.99 11.90 -9.69
N VAL A 49 -10.85 11.04 -9.17
CA VAL A 49 -11.33 11.10 -7.79
C VAL A 49 -10.40 10.30 -6.86
N PRO A 50 -9.79 10.92 -5.83
CA PRO A 50 -8.98 10.19 -4.86
C PRO A 50 -9.84 9.20 -4.06
N MET A 51 -9.47 7.94 -4.07
CA MET A 51 -10.22 6.89 -3.38
C MET A 51 -9.41 6.12 -2.34
N GLY A 52 -8.09 6.21 -2.40
CA GLY A 52 -7.22 5.51 -1.47
C GLY A 52 -5.77 5.90 -1.65
N PHE A 53 -4.91 5.21 -0.94
CA PHE A 53 -3.48 5.49 -0.89
C PHE A 53 -2.73 4.16 -0.89
N GLY A 54 -1.57 4.14 -1.54
CA GLY A 54 -0.65 3.01 -1.49
C GLY A 54 0.78 3.52 -1.49
N GLY A 55 1.70 2.73 -0.95
CA GLY A 55 3.09 3.16 -0.90
C GLY A 55 4.05 2.00 -0.78
N PHE A 56 5.28 2.23 -1.23
CA PHE A 56 6.41 1.38 -0.94
C PHE A 56 7.05 1.90 0.34
N LYS A 57 7.19 1.04 1.35
CA LYS A 57 7.70 1.46 2.66
C LYS A 57 9.18 1.80 2.63
N GLU A 58 9.94 1.13 1.77
CA GLU A 58 11.37 1.34 1.58
C GLU A 58 11.70 1.21 0.10
N PRO A 59 12.81 1.83 -0.36
CA PRO A 59 13.34 1.54 -1.69
C PRO A 59 13.70 0.07 -1.84
N LEU A 60 13.87 -0.40 -3.08
CA LEU A 60 14.31 -1.75 -3.39
C LEU A 60 15.58 -2.10 -2.59
N ASP A 61 15.53 -3.20 -1.86
CA ASP A 61 16.65 -3.64 -1.05
C ASP A 61 17.65 -4.50 -1.85
N ASP A 62 18.75 -4.91 -1.21
CA ASP A 62 19.79 -5.69 -1.85
C ASP A 62 19.34 -7.10 -2.24
N ASN A 63 18.23 -7.57 -1.67
CA ASN A 63 17.66 -8.88 -1.96
C ASN A 63 16.62 -8.84 -3.10
N GLY A 64 16.38 -7.67 -3.67
CA GLY A 64 15.36 -7.49 -4.71
C GLY A 64 13.93 -7.49 -4.18
N GLU A 65 13.74 -7.11 -2.92
CA GLU A 65 12.44 -7.11 -2.27
C GLU A 65 11.97 -5.69 -1.92
N VAL A 66 10.67 -5.46 -2.06
CA VAL A 66 10.01 -4.24 -1.58
C VAL A 66 8.80 -4.62 -0.75
N GLU A 67 8.48 -3.79 0.24
CA GLU A 67 7.26 -3.95 1.03
C GLU A 67 6.25 -2.88 0.66
N ILE A 68 4.99 -3.28 0.49
CA ILE A 68 3.89 -2.37 0.18
C ILE A 68 2.95 -2.18 1.37
N GLY A 69 2.35 -1.00 1.42
CA GLY A 69 1.20 -0.71 2.26
C GLY A 69 0.12 -0.06 1.42
N TYR A 70 -1.13 -0.15 1.85
CA TYR A 70 -2.26 0.41 1.13
C TYR A 70 -3.40 0.68 2.10
N LEU A 71 -4.30 1.57 1.71
CA LEU A 71 -5.54 1.82 2.43
C LEU A 71 -6.60 2.37 1.46
N THR A 72 -7.86 2.21 1.83
CA THR A 72 -9.00 2.82 1.14
C THR A 72 -9.55 3.92 2.03
N PHE A 73 -9.87 5.08 1.44
CA PHE A 73 -10.52 6.14 2.21
C PHE A 73 -11.93 5.67 2.64
N PRO A 74 -12.36 6.01 3.86
CA PRO A 74 -13.59 5.43 4.44
C PRO A 74 -14.81 5.47 3.54
N ARG A 75 -14.97 6.55 2.79
CA ARG A 75 -16.10 6.75 1.88
C ARG A 75 -16.19 5.68 0.79
N TYR A 76 -15.07 5.07 0.43
CA TYR A 76 -14.98 4.16 -0.71
C TYR A 76 -14.68 2.72 -0.30
N GLU A 77 -14.77 2.39 0.97
CA GLU A 77 -14.57 1.03 1.46
C GLU A 77 -15.61 0.06 0.88
N GLY A 78 -15.21 -1.20 0.74
CA GLY A 78 -16.09 -2.24 0.24
C GLY A 78 -16.32 -2.25 -1.28
N GLN A 79 -15.54 -1.48 -2.04
CA GLN A 79 -15.69 -1.36 -3.49
C GLN A 79 -14.51 -1.94 -4.29
N GLY A 80 -13.55 -2.56 -3.62
CA GLY A 80 -12.38 -3.15 -4.29
C GLY A 80 -11.24 -2.17 -4.56
N VAL A 81 -11.26 -0.98 -3.96
CA VAL A 81 -10.24 0.06 -4.18
C VAL A 81 -8.86 -0.42 -3.75
N ALA A 82 -8.73 -0.96 -2.53
CA ALA A 82 -7.44 -1.43 -2.03
C ALA A 82 -6.87 -2.57 -2.88
N THR A 83 -7.72 -3.48 -3.34
CA THR A 83 -7.31 -4.57 -4.24
C THR A 83 -6.74 -4.00 -5.54
N ALA A 84 -7.39 -3.00 -6.11
CA ALA A 84 -6.93 -2.35 -7.33
C ALA A 84 -5.65 -1.54 -7.12
N ILE A 85 -5.52 -0.84 -5.99
CA ILE A 85 -4.29 -0.12 -5.65
C ILE A 85 -3.11 -1.09 -5.53
N ALA A 86 -3.28 -2.19 -4.80
CA ALA A 86 -2.24 -3.20 -4.65
C ALA A 86 -1.83 -3.78 -6.01
N ALA A 87 -2.80 -4.05 -6.90
CA ALA A 87 -2.52 -4.54 -8.25
C ALA A 87 -1.66 -3.56 -9.04
N GLU A 88 -1.95 -2.26 -8.97
CA GLU A 88 -1.17 -1.23 -9.65
C GLU A 88 0.25 -1.10 -9.06
N MET A 89 0.41 -1.25 -7.75
CA MET A 89 1.72 -1.26 -7.12
C MET A 89 2.55 -2.46 -7.55
N ILE A 90 1.93 -3.63 -7.69
CA ILE A 90 2.57 -4.83 -8.22
C ILE A 90 3.03 -4.59 -9.67
N ALA A 91 2.22 -3.90 -10.47
CA ALA A 91 2.60 -3.55 -11.85
C ALA A 91 3.86 -2.65 -11.88
N ILE A 92 3.95 -1.69 -10.96
CA ILE A 92 5.15 -0.86 -10.82
C ILE A 92 6.35 -1.73 -10.46
N ALA A 93 6.20 -2.62 -9.49
CA ALA A 93 7.26 -3.52 -9.05
C ALA A 93 7.76 -4.41 -10.20
N LYS A 94 6.85 -4.96 -11.00
CA LYS A 94 7.21 -5.76 -12.17
C LYS A 94 8.01 -4.96 -13.19
N ARG A 95 7.58 -3.73 -13.47
CA ARG A 95 8.27 -2.83 -14.40
C ARG A 95 9.67 -2.51 -13.92
N GLU A 96 9.88 -2.40 -12.63
CA GLU A 96 11.18 -2.09 -12.00
C GLU A 96 11.99 -3.34 -11.68
N GLN A 97 11.56 -4.51 -12.15
CA GLN A 97 12.29 -5.78 -12.03
C GLN A 97 12.49 -6.25 -10.58
N VAL A 98 11.53 -5.94 -9.71
CA VAL A 98 11.50 -6.43 -8.34
C VAL A 98 11.31 -7.94 -8.33
N ALA A 99 12.08 -8.66 -7.50
CA ALA A 99 11.96 -10.11 -7.40
C ALA A 99 10.78 -10.53 -6.47
N VAL A 100 10.59 -9.82 -5.37
CA VAL A 100 9.60 -10.16 -4.35
C VAL A 100 8.92 -8.91 -3.83
N VAL A 101 7.59 -8.97 -3.74
CA VAL A 101 6.80 -7.97 -3.03
C VAL A 101 6.31 -8.58 -1.72
N SER A 102 6.49 -7.89 -0.61
CA SER A 102 6.01 -8.32 0.69
C SER A 102 4.99 -7.33 1.26
N ALA A 103 4.24 -7.79 2.24
CA ALA A 103 3.30 -6.98 3.00
C ALA A 103 3.09 -7.61 4.38
N HIS A 104 2.62 -6.81 5.33
CA HIS A 104 2.28 -7.28 6.66
C HIS A 104 0.82 -6.94 6.98
N THR A 105 0.15 -7.84 7.70
CA THR A 105 -1.20 -7.64 8.20
C THR A 105 -1.26 -8.03 9.67
N LEU A 106 -2.32 -7.63 10.36
CA LEU A 106 -2.62 -8.21 11.67
C LEU A 106 -2.77 -9.72 11.54
N ALA A 107 -2.49 -10.46 12.62
CA ALA A 107 -2.54 -11.92 12.64
C ALA A 107 -3.99 -12.42 12.73
N GLU A 108 -4.81 -12.00 11.80
CA GLU A 108 -6.24 -12.38 11.69
C GLU A 108 -6.72 -12.21 10.26
N GLU A 109 -7.75 -12.96 9.89
CA GLU A 109 -8.40 -12.76 8.60
C GLU A 109 -9.23 -11.49 8.64
N ASN A 110 -9.01 -10.59 7.67
CA ASN A 110 -9.68 -9.30 7.57
C ASN A 110 -9.70 -8.81 6.12
N ALA A 111 -10.13 -7.56 5.91
CA ALA A 111 -10.18 -6.98 4.57
C ALA A 111 -8.79 -6.93 3.91
N SER A 112 -7.76 -6.63 4.68
CA SER A 112 -6.38 -6.55 4.19
C SER A 112 -5.85 -7.90 3.71
N THR A 113 -6.11 -8.99 4.45
CA THR A 113 -5.72 -10.34 4.00
C THR A 113 -6.44 -10.73 2.72
N GLY A 114 -7.70 -10.32 2.56
CA GLY A 114 -8.47 -10.53 1.34
C GLY A 114 -7.85 -9.84 0.14
N VAL A 115 -7.38 -8.60 0.31
CA VAL A 115 -6.69 -7.85 -0.74
C VAL A 115 -5.45 -8.60 -1.21
N LEU A 116 -4.65 -9.10 -0.28
CA LEU A 116 -3.41 -9.81 -0.61
C LEU A 116 -3.70 -11.14 -1.31
N ARG A 117 -4.67 -11.92 -0.83
CA ARG A 117 -5.03 -13.18 -1.48
C ARG A 117 -5.53 -12.98 -2.90
N ARG A 118 -6.34 -11.96 -3.14
CA ARG A 118 -6.84 -11.65 -4.49
C ARG A 118 -5.73 -11.26 -5.45
N ASN A 119 -4.61 -10.73 -4.93
CA ASN A 119 -3.45 -10.37 -5.72
C ASN A 119 -2.40 -11.48 -5.80
N GLY A 120 -2.68 -12.66 -5.28
CA GLY A 120 -1.82 -13.83 -5.40
C GLY A 120 -0.75 -13.95 -4.33
N PHE A 121 -0.79 -13.15 -3.29
CA PHE A 121 0.13 -13.28 -2.15
C PHE A 121 -0.17 -14.53 -1.36
N ILE A 122 0.89 -15.14 -0.81
CA ILE A 122 0.79 -16.25 0.14
C ILE A 122 1.29 -15.78 1.50
N ARG A 123 0.71 -16.34 2.56
CA ARG A 123 1.19 -16.08 3.91
C ARG A 123 2.52 -16.79 4.11
N ASP A 124 3.53 -16.04 4.55
CA ASP A 124 4.92 -16.48 4.65
C ASP A 124 5.48 -16.20 6.05
N GLY A 125 4.77 -16.62 7.08
CA GLY A 125 5.25 -16.56 8.44
C GLY A 125 4.65 -15.45 9.28
N GLU A 126 5.23 -15.27 10.45
CA GLU A 126 4.83 -14.29 11.45
C GLU A 126 6.04 -13.48 11.88
N SER A 127 5.79 -12.24 12.30
CA SER A 127 6.79 -11.41 12.95
C SER A 127 6.13 -10.62 14.07
N HIS A 128 6.95 -9.94 14.88
CA HIS A 128 6.44 -9.13 15.97
C HIS A 128 6.67 -7.65 15.65
N ASP A 129 5.58 -6.89 15.65
CA ASP A 129 5.63 -5.44 15.50
C ASP A 129 5.51 -4.79 16.87
N PRO A 130 6.36 -3.80 17.22
CA PRO A 130 6.30 -3.15 18.52
C PRO A 130 4.96 -2.48 18.84
N ASP A 131 4.25 -2.01 17.82
CA ASP A 131 2.97 -1.30 17.98
C ASP A 131 1.77 -2.22 17.83
N GLU A 132 1.83 -3.18 16.90
CA GLU A 132 0.70 -4.03 16.52
C GLU A 132 0.72 -5.43 17.15
N GLY A 133 1.83 -5.84 17.75
CA GLY A 133 2.01 -7.19 18.27
C GLY A 133 2.37 -8.18 17.17
N THR A 134 1.78 -9.37 17.21
CA THR A 134 2.02 -10.39 16.18
C THR A 134 1.37 -9.95 14.87
N VAL A 135 2.13 -10.02 13.78
CA VAL A 135 1.66 -9.73 12.43
C VAL A 135 1.99 -10.89 11.51
N TRP A 136 1.17 -11.08 10.48
CA TRP A 136 1.44 -12.04 9.42
C TRP A 136 2.22 -11.38 8.31
N ARG A 137 3.26 -12.06 7.83
CA ARG A 137 4.01 -11.65 6.64
C ARG A 137 3.41 -12.33 5.41
N TRP A 138 3.27 -11.55 4.35
CA TRP A 138 2.77 -12.01 3.06
C TRP A 138 3.83 -11.79 1.99
N ARG A 139 3.85 -12.67 1.01
CA ARG A 139 4.88 -12.66 -0.04
C ARG A 139 4.27 -12.96 -1.40
N LEU A 140 4.74 -12.24 -2.41
CA LEU A 140 4.43 -12.48 -3.81
C LEU A 140 5.73 -12.51 -4.59
N ASP A 141 6.05 -13.66 -5.18
CA ASP A 141 7.21 -13.79 -6.09
C ASP A 141 6.80 -13.32 -7.49
N LEU A 142 7.58 -12.44 -8.07
CA LEU A 142 7.31 -11.88 -9.40
C LEU A 142 8.03 -12.62 -10.53
#